data_b3808273d0c4e3cc98f2059d4dcacce2
#
_entry.id   b3808273d0c4e3cc98f2059d4dcacce2
#
_cell.length_a   1.000
_cell.length_b   1.000
_cell.length_c   1.000
_cell.angle_alpha   90.00
_cell.angle_beta   90.00
_cell.angle_gamma   90.00
#
_symmetry.space_group_name_H-M   'P 1'
#
loop_
_entity.id
_entity.type
_entity.pdbx_description
1 polymer ?
#
loop_
_entity_poly.entity_id
_entity_poly.type
_entity_poly.pdbx_seq_one_letter_code
_entity_poly.pdbx_strand_id
1 'polypeptide(L)'
;IALSVDHPIAKNFESDKNFLSFKLECSKMGTTEEALANAQKIGFNTGLFALHPFDKKINLPIYIANFVLMDYGTGAIFGCPAHDQRDLDFANKYKLKVLPVVKPKNIDSNKFFITNKSFTEDGILFNSDFLNNLTVKEAIEKSIKVITKKKLGGKKITFRLKDWGVSRQRYWGCPIPIVYNKKGKAL
;
A
#
# COMPACT_ATOMS: atom_id res chain seq x y z
N ILE A 1 5.64 -1.90 -6.74
CA ILE A 1 5.96 -1.69 -5.32
C ILE A 1 5.76 -0.23 -5.00
N ALA A 2 5.08 0.09 -3.91
CA ALA A 2 4.92 1.46 -3.45
C ALA A 2 5.61 1.65 -2.09
N LEU A 3 6.32 2.78 -1.97
CA LEU A 3 7.04 3.19 -0.77
C LEU A 3 6.38 4.42 -0.15
N SER A 4 6.49 4.55 1.16
CA SER A 4 6.14 5.78 1.85
C SER A 4 7.03 6.96 1.43
N VAL A 5 6.50 8.18 1.51
CA VAL A 5 7.26 9.43 1.27
C VAL A 5 8.43 9.57 2.23
N ASP A 6 8.31 9.01 3.44
CA ASP A 6 9.33 9.04 4.49
C ASP A 6 10.22 7.79 4.51
N HIS A 7 10.09 6.91 3.52
CA HIS A 7 10.93 5.71 3.42
C HIS A 7 12.41 6.09 3.22
N PRO A 8 13.37 5.38 3.81
CA PRO A 8 14.82 5.70 3.68
C PRO A 8 15.30 5.86 2.24
N ILE A 9 14.77 5.07 1.30
CA ILE A 9 15.09 5.18 -0.14
C ILE A 9 14.68 6.54 -0.72
N ALA A 10 13.64 7.19 -0.19
CA ALA A 10 13.18 8.49 -0.66
C ALA A 10 14.24 9.59 -0.51
N LYS A 11 15.15 9.46 0.46
CA LYS A 11 16.27 10.38 0.67
C LYS A 11 17.19 10.49 -0.54
N ASN A 12 17.30 9.43 -1.33
CA ASN A 12 18.15 9.44 -2.55
C ASN A 12 17.62 10.38 -3.64
N PHE A 13 16.39 10.85 -3.51
CA PHE A 13 15.73 11.73 -4.49
C PHE A 13 15.54 13.16 -3.99
N GLU A 14 16.07 13.52 -2.82
CA GLU A 14 15.91 14.88 -2.25
C GLU A 14 16.59 16.00 -3.06
N SER A 15 17.44 15.66 -4.02
CA SER A 15 17.98 16.60 -5.01
C SER A 15 17.13 16.74 -6.28
N ASP A 16 16.14 15.86 -6.49
CA ASP A 16 15.26 15.89 -7.66
C ASP A 16 14.13 16.91 -7.45
N LYS A 17 14.02 17.90 -8.34
CA LYS A 17 12.97 18.94 -8.26
C LYS A 17 11.56 18.37 -8.35
N ASN A 18 11.34 17.32 -9.15
CA ASN A 18 10.04 16.68 -9.29
C ASN A 18 9.64 15.95 -7.99
N PHE A 19 10.64 15.30 -7.37
CA PHE A 19 10.41 14.65 -6.06
C PHE A 19 10.10 15.68 -4.97
N LEU A 20 10.82 16.81 -4.94
CA LEU A 20 10.54 17.87 -3.96
C LEU A 20 9.14 18.47 -4.15
N SER A 21 8.72 18.69 -5.40
CA SER A 21 7.35 19.15 -5.69
C SER A 21 6.31 18.12 -5.24
N PHE A 22 6.51 16.85 -5.53
CA PHE A 22 5.65 15.76 -5.07
C PHE A 22 5.59 15.69 -3.53
N LYS A 23 6.72 15.77 -2.84
CA LYS A 23 6.80 15.76 -1.37
C LYS A 23 6.04 16.94 -0.76
N LEU A 24 6.15 18.12 -1.37
CA LEU A 24 5.40 19.30 -0.96
C LEU A 24 3.89 19.13 -1.18
N GLU A 25 3.47 18.50 -2.27
CA GLU A 25 2.07 18.19 -2.52
C GLU A 25 1.52 17.20 -1.48
N CYS A 26 2.26 16.16 -1.17
CA CYS A 26 1.89 15.20 -0.12
C CYS A 26 1.70 15.87 1.26
N SER A 27 2.58 16.82 1.62
CA SER A 27 2.49 17.51 2.90
C SER A 27 1.22 18.38 3.07
N LYS A 28 0.59 18.77 1.97
CA LYS A 28 -0.66 19.55 1.96
C LYS A 28 -1.92 18.71 2.09
N MET A 29 -1.83 17.39 1.85
CA MET A 29 -3.01 16.50 1.79
C MET A 29 -3.51 16.03 3.17
N GLY A 30 -2.85 16.42 4.26
CA GLY A 30 -3.15 15.94 5.61
C GLY A 30 -2.56 14.56 5.89
N THR A 31 -2.38 14.27 7.17
CA THR A 31 -1.72 13.03 7.64
C THR A 31 -2.70 12.02 8.23
N THR A 32 -3.99 12.34 8.32
CA THR A 32 -4.99 11.43 8.88
C THR A 32 -5.32 10.32 7.86
N GLU A 33 -5.56 9.11 8.37
CA GLU A 33 -5.92 7.94 7.56
C GLU A 33 -7.15 8.22 6.66
N GLU A 34 -8.12 8.97 7.18
CA GLU A 34 -9.33 9.34 6.45
C GLU A 34 -9.06 10.37 5.33
N ALA A 35 -8.22 11.37 5.59
CA ALA A 35 -7.79 12.34 4.57
C ALA A 35 -7.03 11.65 3.44
N LEU A 36 -6.13 10.73 3.76
CA LEU A 36 -5.36 9.94 2.80
C LEU A 36 -6.24 8.94 2.01
N ALA A 37 -7.30 8.41 2.63
CA ALA A 37 -8.24 7.52 1.95
C ALA A 37 -9.01 8.25 0.83
N ASN A 38 -9.41 9.50 1.09
CA ASN A 38 -10.21 10.31 0.15
C ASN A 38 -9.35 11.14 -0.83
N ALA A 39 -8.07 11.33 -0.54
CA ALA A 39 -7.17 12.09 -1.41
C ALA A 39 -6.90 11.38 -2.73
N GLN A 40 -6.67 12.17 -3.77
CA GLN A 40 -6.20 11.65 -5.06
C GLN A 40 -4.88 10.90 -4.88
N LYS A 41 -4.80 9.69 -5.43
CA LYS A 41 -3.58 8.88 -5.35
C LYS A 41 -2.53 9.45 -6.29
N ILE A 42 -1.44 9.92 -5.70
CA ILE A 42 -0.29 10.47 -6.43
C ILE A 42 0.99 9.74 -6.03
N GLY A 43 1.96 9.74 -6.93
CA GLY A 43 3.24 9.09 -6.68
C GLY A 43 4.35 9.62 -7.59
N PHE A 44 5.57 9.40 -7.13
CA PHE A 44 6.79 9.69 -7.84
C PHE A 44 7.41 8.39 -8.35
N ASN A 45 7.70 8.31 -9.65
CA ASN A 45 8.41 7.17 -10.23
C ASN A 45 9.90 7.29 -9.92
N THR A 46 10.44 6.34 -9.18
CA THR A 46 11.85 6.35 -8.79
C THR A 46 12.81 5.94 -9.92
N GLY A 47 12.31 5.35 -11.00
CA GLY A 47 13.13 4.70 -12.02
C GLY A 47 13.80 3.40 -11.55
N LEU A 48 13.65 3.02 -10.30
CA LEU A 48 14.16 1.77 -9.74
C LEU A 48 13.19 0.61 -9.95
N PHE A 49 13.74 -0.61 -9.91
CA PHE A 49 12.97 -1.83 -10.02
C PHE A 49 13.36 -2.82 -8.92
N ALA A 50 12.38 -3.59 -8.46
CA ALA A 50 12.60 -4.73 -7.59
C ALA A 50 12.30 -6.03 -8.34
N LEU A 51 13.04 -7.09 -8.04
CA LEU A 51 12.77 -8.41 -8.58
C LEU A 51 11.57 -9.04 -7.88
N HIS A 52 10.67 -9.64 -8.67
CA HIS A 52 9.56 -10.38 -8.10
C HIS A 52 10.06 -11.60 -7.29
N PRO A 53 9.57 -11.85 -6.07
CA PRO A 53 10.13 -12.89 -5.19
C PRO A 53 9.96 -14.31 -5.71
N PHE A 54 8.97 -14.56 -6.56
CA PHE A 54 8.70 -15.88 -7.13
C PHE A 54 9.21 -16.04 -8.55
N ASP A 55 9.27 -14.97 -9.34
CA ASP A 55 9.77 -14.98 -10.72
C ASP A 55 10.78 -13.85 -10.95
N LYS A 56 12.06 -14.20 -11.00
CA LYS A 56 13.17 -13.26 -11.21
C LYS A 56 13.17 -12.60 -12.61
N LYS A 57 12.34 -13.04 -13.54
CA LYS A 57 12.20 -12.43 -14.86
C LYS A 57 11.29 -11.19 -14.81
N ILE A 58 10.51 -11.04 -13.76
CA ILE A 58 9.57 -9.92 -13.57
C ILE A 58 10.25 -8.82 -12.77
N ASN A 59 10.41 -7.66 -13.39
CA ASN A 59 10.86 -6.44 -12.75
C ASN A 59 9.64 -5.60 -12.36
N LEU A 60 9.54 -5.27 -11.09
CA LEU A 60 8.45 -4.50 -10.52
C LEU A 60 8.90 -3.05 -10.35
N PRO A 61 8.27 -2.07 -10.99
CA PRO A 61 8.64 -0.67 -10.82
C PRO A 61 8.40 -0.22 -9.38
N ILE A 62 9.29 0.64 -8.87
CA ILE A 62 9.19 1.20 -7.53
C ILE A 62 8.70 2.63 -7.63
N TYR A 63 7.59 2.92 -6.96
CA TYR A 63 7.03 4.26 -6.80
C TYR A 63 7.10 4.70 -5.34
N ILE A 64 7.25 6.00 -5.11
CA ILE A 64 6.96 6.61 -3.82
C ILE A 64 5.54 7.16 -3.93
N ALA A 65 4.65 6.82 -3.00
CA ALA A 65 3.22 7.13 -3.10
C ALA A 65 2.67 7.74 -1.80
N ASN A 66 1.72 8.66 -1.96
CA ASN A 66 1.14 9.41 -0.83
C ASN A 66 0.25 8.59 0.10
N PHE A 67 -0.20 7.41 -0.31
CA PHE A 67 -1.11 6.57 0.47
C PHE A 67 -0.41 5.44 1.24
N VAL A 68 0.91 5.36 1.17
CA VAL A 68 1.71 4.39 1.94
C VAL A 68 2.23 5.06 3.21
N LEU A 69 1.85 4.50 4.37
CA LEU A 69 2.27 5.01 5.67
C LEU A 69 3.54 4.31 6.15
N MET A 70 4.45 5.04 6.80
CA MET A 70 5.68 4.47 7.39
C MET A 70 5.38 3.47 8.51
N ASP A 71 4.32 3.70 9.28
CA ASP A 71 3.91 2.85 10.40
C ASP A 71 3.32 1.50 9.93
N TYR A 72 3.13 1.33 8.63
CA TYR A 72 2.62 0.08 8.07
C TYR A 72 3.78 -0.80 7.60
N GLY A 73 4.18 -1.73 8.46
CA GLY A 73 5.26 -2.67 8.16
C GLY A 73 6.65 -2.01 8.10
N THR A 74 7.21 -1.92 6.92
CA THR A 74 8.52 -1.29 6.64
C THR A 74 8.38 0.02 5.88
N GLY A 75 7.16 0.54 5.72
CA GLY A 75 6.89 1.67 4.83
C GLY A 75 6.97 1.31 3.34
N ALA A 76 6.92 0.02 3.03
CA ALA A 76 6.89 -0.51 1.67
C ALA A 76 5.75 -1.52 1.52
N ILE A 77 4.98 -1.41 0.45
CA ILE A 77 3.89 -2.33 0.12
C ILE A 77 4.11 -2.98 -1.24
N PHE A 78 3.66 -4.21 -1.35
CA PHE A 78 3.52 -4.91 -2.61
C PHE A 78 2.14 -4.61 -3.17
N GLY A 79 2.04 -3.76 -4.18
CA GLY A 79 0.77 -3.34 -4.78
C GLY A 79 0.02 -4.50 -5.41
N CYS A 80 -1.29 -4.53 -5.23
CA CYS A 80 -2.19 -5.54 -5.78
C CYS A 80 -3.39 -4.89 -6.49
N PRO A 81 -3.18 -4.19 -7.61
CA PRO A 81 -4.19 -3.32 -8.22
C PRO A 81 -5.48 -4.05 -8.64
N ALA A 82 -5.42 -5.33 -8.96
CA ALA A 82 -6.64 -6.07 -9.28
C ALA A 82 -7.54 -6.34 -8.06
N HIS A 83 -6.99 -6.25 -6.82
CA HIS A 83 -7.65 -6.68 -5.58
C HIS A 83 -7.64 -5.65 -4.45
N ASP A 84 -7.11 -4.46 -4.70
CA ASP A 84 -7.21 -3.28 -3.83
C ASP A 84 -7.58 -2.05 -4.67
N GLN A 85 -8.64 -1.35 -4.28
CA GLN A 85 -9.14 -0.21 -5.07
C GLN A 85 -8.15 0.95 -5.12
N ARG A 86 -7.40 1.21 -4.03
CA ARG A 86 -6.40 2.29 -3.98
C ARG A 86 -5.26 2.02 -4.95
N ASP A 87 -4.81 0.77 -4.97
CA ASP A 87 -3.77 0.32 -5.89
C ASP A 87 -4.26 0.36 -7.35
N LEU A 88 -5.55 0.03 -7.59
CA LEU A 88 -6.15 0.08 -8.92
C LEU A 88 -6.24 1.51 -9.44
N ASP A 89 -6.72 2.45 -8.62
CA ASP A 89 -6.82 3.86 -8.99
C ASP A 89 -5.43 4.43 -9.33
N PHE A 90 -4.44 4.06 -8.53
CA PHE A 90 -3.04 4.41 -8.78
C PHE A 90 -2.52 3.79 -10.09
N ALA A 91 -2.74 2.50 -10.30
CA ALA A 91 -2.29 1.77 -11.48
C ALA A 91 -2.92 2.34 -12.76
N ASN A 92 -4.21 2.65 -12.74
CA ASN A 92 -4.92 3.26 -13.86
C ASN A 92 -4.36 4.66 -14.17
N LYS A 93 -4.12 5.49 -13.15
CA LYS A 93 -3.55 6.84 -13.31
C LYS A 93 -2.17 6.80 -13.98
N TYR A 94 -1.30 5.89 -13.54
CA TYR A 94 0.07 5.77 -14.05
C TYR A 94 0.23 4.75 -15.17
N LYS A 95 -0.90 4.22 -15.70
CA LYS A 95 -0.94 3.24 -16.81
C LYS A 95 -0.08 2.00 -16.51
N LEU A 96 -0.08 1.55 -15.26
CA LEU A 96 0.61 0.34 -14.85
C LEU A 96 -0.20 -0.89 -15.21
N LYS A 97 0.49 -2.01 -15.44
CA LYS A 97 -0.16 -3.28 -15.75
C LYS A 97 -0.98 -3.77 -14.55
N VAL A 98 -2.25 -4.06 -14.79
CA VAL A 98 -3.14 -4.70 -13.82
C VAL A 98 -3.29 -6.17 -14.21
N LEU A 99 -2.86 -7.07 -13.32
CA LEU A 99 -2.97 -8.51 -13.53
C LEU A 99 -3.89 -9.11 -12.45
N PRO A 100 -5.11 -9.56 -12.80
CA PRO A 100 -5.96 -10.23 -11.84
C PRO A 100 -5.40 -11.61 -11.50
N VAL A 101 -5.33 -11.93 -10.20
CA VAL A 101 -4.78 -13.18 -9.68
C VAL A 101 -5.78 -13.98 -8.84
N VAL A 102 -6.92 -13.39 -8.50
CA VAL A 102 -8.06 -14.06 -7.86
C VAL A 102 -9.29 -13.82 -8.71
N LYS A 103 -10.07 -14.87 -8.97
CA LYS A 103 -11.33 -14.80 -9.71
C LYS A 103 -12.44 -15.55 -8.98
N PRO A 104 -13.72 -15.23 -9.24
CA PRO A 104 -14.84 -16.05 -8.81
C PRO A 104 -14.71 -17.50 -9.29
N LYS A 105 -15.16 -18.46 -8.48
CA LYS A 105 -15.05 -19.89 -8.81
C LYS A 105 -15.70 -20.27 -10.15
N ASN A 106 -16.81 -19.62 -10.46
CA ASN A 106 -17.69 -19.97 -11.58
C ASN A 106 -17.40 -19.20 -12.87
N ILE A 107 -16.33 -18.39 -12.91
CA ILE A 107 -15.97 -17.59 -14.09
C ILE A 107 -14.73 -18.18 -14.76
N ASP A 108 -14.78 -18.29 -16.09
CA ASP A 108 -13.62 -18.68 -16.88
C ASP A 108 -12.50 -17.63 -16.76
N SER A 109 -11.27 -18.09 -16.62
CA SER A 109 -10.08 -17.23 -16.49
C SER A 109 -9.92 -16.27 -17.65
N ASN A 110 -10.30 -16.68 -18.87
CA ASN A 110 -10.18 -15.87 -20.08
C ASN A 110 -11.26 -14.78 -20.19
N LYS A 111 -12.30 -14.84 -19.34
CA LYS A 111 -13.43 -13.89 -19.33
C LYS A 111 -13.40 -12.95 -18.13
N PHE A 112 -12.40 -13.08 -17.26
CA PHE A 112 -12.31 -12.26 -16.05
C PHE A 112 -11.28 -11.15 -16.21
N PHE A 113 -11.74 -9.92 -16.25
CA PHE A 113 -10.92 -8.71 -16.41
C PHE A 113 -11.28 -7.69 -15.35
N ILE A 114 -10.30 -6.94 -14.91
CA ILE A 114 -10.43 -5.81 -13.98
C ILE A 114 -10.18 -4.51 -14.76
N THR A 115 -11.09 -3.54 -14.61
CA THR A 115 -10.97 -2.23 -15.25
C THR A 115 -10.99 -1.09 -14.22
N ASN A 116 -12.16 -0.71 -13.73
CA ASN A 116 -12.34 0.43 -12.82
C ASN A 116 -12.74 0.02 -11.40
N LYS A 117 -13.07 -1.25 -11.19
CA LYS A 117 -13.43 -1.78 -9.87
C LYS A 117 -12.60 -3.00 -9.56
N SER A 118 -11.93 -2.98 -8.40
CA SER A 118 -11.14 -4.12 -7.91
C SER A 118 -12.07 -5.26 -7.46
N PHE A 119 -11.56 -6.49 -7.56
CA PHE A 119 -12.26 -7.67 -7.04
C PHE A 119 -11.68 -8.02 -5.66
N THR A 120 -12.48 -7.84 -4.62
CA THR A 120 -12.08 -8.02 -3.21
C THR A 120 -12.76 -9.20 -2.52
N GLU A 121 -13.56 -9.97 -3.27
CA GLU A 121 -14.28 -11.12 -2.74
C GLU A 121 -13.42 -12.38 -2.74
N ASP A 122 -13.89 -13.41 -2.02
CA ASP A 122 -13.25 -14.72 -2.03
C ASP A 122 -13.32 -15.38 -3.41
N GLY A 123 -12.25 -16.10 -3.75
CA GLY A 123 -12.15 -16.75 -5.04
C GLY A 123 -11.07 -17.83 -5.10
N ILE A 124 -10.71 -18.15 -6.35
CA ILE A 124 -9.64 -19.09 -6.67
C ILE A 124 -8.53 -18.36 -7.41
N LEU A 125 -7.27 -18.68 -7.06
CA LEU A 125 -6.12 -18.11 -7.72
C LEU A 125 -5.94 -18.62 -9.14
N PHE A 126 -5.53 -17.70 -10.01
CA PHE A 126 -5.10 -17.95 -11.39
C PHE A 126 -4.02 -16.95 -11.78
N ASN A 127 -3.36 -17.07 -12.90
CA ASN A 127 -2.20 -16.26 -13.28
C ASN A 127 -1.11 -16.19 -12.21
N SER A 128 -0.96 -17.23 -11.39
CA SER A 128 -0.15 -17.23 -10.17
C SER A 128 0.77 -18.46 -10.06
N ASP A 129 1.08 -19.11 -11.20
CA ASP A 129 1.98 -20.25 -11.33
C ASP A 129 1.65 -21.36 -10.30
N PHE A 130 2.55 -21.65 -9.38
CA PHE A 130 2.40 -22.71 -8.37
C PHE A 130 1.26 -22.47 -7.36
N LEU A 131 0.62 -21.29 -7.37
CA LEU A 131 -0.54 -20.95 -6.54
C LEU A 131 -1.87 -21.11 -7.28
N ASN A 132 -1.86 -21.42 -8.58
CA ASN A 132 -3.08 -21.60 -9.35
C ASN A 132 -4.00 -22.66 -8.74
N ASN A 133 -5.30 -22.44 -8.84
CA ASN A 133 -6.39 -23.31 -8.35
C ASN A 133 -6.46 -23.46 -6.82
N LEU A 134 -5.67 -22.71 -6.07
CA LEU A 134 -5.79 -22.65 -4.62
C LEU A 134 -6.80 -21.60 -4.21
N THR A 135 -7.40 -21.77 -3.04
CA THR A 135 -8.15 -20.72 -2.34
C THR A 135 -7.17 -19.65 -1.85
N VAL A 136 -7.68 -18.45 -1.59
CA VAL A 136 -6.86 -17.33 -1.07
C VAL A 136 -6.11 -17.73 0.21
N LYS A 137 -6.79 -18.44 1.13
CA LYS A 137 -6.18 -18.91 2.39
C LYS A 137 -5.02 -19.88 2.16
N GLU A 138 -5.24 -20.89 1.33
CA GLU A 138 -4.19 -21.88 0.99
C GLU A 138 -3.00 -21.23 0.28
N ALA A 139 -3.28 -20.28 -0.62
CA ALA A 139 -2.25 -19.54 -1.34
C ALA A 139 -1.39 -18.68 -0.41
N ILE A 140 -1.98 -17.99 0.56
CA ILE A 140 -1.25 -17.22 1.57
C ILE A 140 -0.30 -18.14 2.34
N GLU A 141 -0.80 -19.27 2.86
CA GLU A 141 0.02 -20.22 3.63
C GLU A 141 1.17 -20.78 2.79
N LYS A 142 0.89 -21.16 1.53
CA LYS A 142 1.90 -21.68 0.61
C LYS A 142 2.93 -20.63 0.24
N SER A 143 2.51 -19.39 -0.02
CA SER A 143 3.42 -18.28 -0.31
C SER A 143 4.37 -18.00 0.86
N ILE A 144 3.86 -17.97 2.09
CA ILE A 144 4.68 -17.79 3.30
C ILE A 144 5.71 -18.90 3.42
N LYS A 145 5.32 -20.17 3.23
CA LYS A 145 6.26 -21.31 3.26
C LYS A 145 7.38 -21.16 2.24
N VAL A 146 7.03 -20.77 0.99
CA VAL A 146 8.03 -20.58 -0.08
C VAL A 146 8.98 -19.42 0.22
N ILE A 147 8.47 -18.27 0.66
CA ILE A 147 9.25 -17.09 1.01
C ILE A 147 10.22 -17.41 2.15
N THR A 148 9.74 -18.11 3.19
CA THR A 148 10.56 -18.51 4.34
C THR A 148 11.64 -19.51 3.91
N LYS A 149 11.31 -20.51 3.09
CA LYS A 149 12.27 -21.47 2.55
C LYS A 149 13.38 -20.81 1.72
N LYS A 150 12.99 -19.79 0.92
CA LYS A 150 13.95 -19.02 0.12
C LYS A 150 14.73 -17.97 0.92
N LYS A 151 14.50 -17.85 2.24
CA LYS A 151 15.11 -16.83 3.12
C LYS A 151 14.88 -15.38 2.64
N LEU A 152 13.75 -15.12 1.98
CA LEU A 152 13.36 -13.80 1.48
C LEU A 152 12.49 -13.02 2.47
N GLY A 153 12.03 -13.67 3.52
CA GLY A 153 11.15 -13.08 4.54
C GLY A 153 10.44 -14.16 5.36
N GLY A 154 9.45 -13.77 6.13
CA GLY A 154 8.68 -14.67 6.97
C GLY A 154 7.35 -14.06 7.40
N LYS A 155 6.51 -14.86 8.05
CA LYS A 155 5.23 -14.42 8.61
C LYS A 155 5.49 -13.44 9.76
N LYS A 156 4.87 -12.26 9.68
CA LYS A 156 4.82 -11.28 10.78
C LYS A 156 3.36 -11.02 11.13
N ILE A 157 3.04 -11.06 12.42
CA ILE A 157 1.73 -10.69 12.94
C ILE A 157 1.88 -9.28 13.52
N THR A 158 1.08 -8.35 13.02
CA THR A 158 1.04 -6.98 13.53
C THR A 158 -0.35 -6.75 14.13
N PHE A 159 -0.39 -6.38 15.40
CA PHE A 159 -1.62 -6.00 16.07
C PHE A 159 -1.89 -4.52 15.81
N ARG A 160 -3.04 -4.23 15.22
CA ARG A 160 -3.50 -2.86 15.01
C ARG A 160 -4.46 -2.49 16.13
N LEU A 161 -3.94 -1.86 17.15
CA LEU A 161 -4.74 -1.28 18.21
C LEU A 161 -5.19 0.10 17.75
N LYS A 162 -6.49 0.39 17.90
CA LYS A 162 -6.96 1.77 17.77
C LYS A 162 -6.53 2.53 19.01
N ASP A 163 -5.88 3.67 18.80
CA ASP A 163 -5.58 4.58 19.88
C ASP A 163 -6.87 4.97 20.59
N TRP A 164 -6.88 4.80 21.90
CA TRP A 164 -7.98 5.30 22.70
C TRP A 164 -7.76 6.79 22.90
N GLY A 165 -8.64 7.62 22.34
CA GLY A 165 -8.58 9.07 22.57
C GLY A 165 -8.73 9.37 24.05
N VAL A 166 -7.63 9.77 24.68
CA VAL A 166 -7.58 10.15 26.11
C VAL A 166 -8.25 11.50 26.32
N SER A 167 -8.12 12.42 25.35
CA SER A 167 -8.76 13.73 25.39
C SER A 167 -10.12 13.68 24.71
N ARG A 168 -11.19 13.99 25.46
CA ARG A 168 -12.54 14.08 24.93
C ARG A 168 -13.07 15.50 25.17
N GLN A 169 -13.43 16.16 24.07
CA GLN A 169 -14.06 17.49 24.07
C GLN A 169 -15.55 17.39 24.43
N ARG A 170 -15.87 17.06 25.68
CA ARG A 170 -17.25 16.94 26.19
C ARG A 170 -17.43 17.83 27.41
N TYR A 171 -18.68 18.22 27.72
CA TYR A 171 -19.02 19.01 28.89
C TYR A 171 -18.56 18.34 30.22
N TRP A 172 -18.55 17.04 30.25
CA TRP A 172 -17.97 16.20 31.32
C TRP A 172 -16.80 15.40 30.73
N GLY A 173 -15.65 15.76 30.94
CA GLY A 173 -14.46 15.03 30.48
C GLY A 173 -13.25 15.59 31.17
N CYS A 174 -12.16 14.86 31.13
CA CYS A 174 -10.87 15.37 31.53
C CYS A 174 -10.17 15.90 30.27
N PRO A 175 -10.32 17.17 29.87
CA PRO A 175 -9.61 17.71 28.72
C PRO A 175 -8.12 17.75 29.07
N ILE A 176 -7.27 17.33 28.16
CA ILE A 176 -5.84 17.60 28.25
C ILE A 176 -5.66 19.03 27.73
N PRO A 177 -5.29 20.02 28.59
CA PRO A 177 -5.12 21.39 28.17
C PRO A 177 -3.80 21.51 27.39
N ILE A 178 -3.89 21.55 26.07
CA ILE A 178 -2.75 21.83 25.20
C ILE A 178 -2.86 23.30 24.78
N VAL A 179 -1.85 24.08 25.09
CA VAL A 179 -1.75 25.47 24.66
C VAL A 179 -0.77 25.57 23.50
N TYR A 180 -1.16 26.31 22.47
CA TYR A 180 -0.29 26.53 21.31
C TYR A 180 0.27 27.96 21.36
N ASN A 181 1.55 28.11 21.06
CA ASN A 181 2.15 29.45 20.89
C ASN A 181 1.70 30.08 19.56
N LYS A 182 2.04 31.35 19.34
CA LYS A 182 1.72 32.09 18.10
C LYS A 182 2.26 31.46 16.83
N LYS A 183 3.20 30.49 16.91
CA LYS A 183 3.77 29.74 15.79
C LYS A 183 3.11 28.36 15.61
N GLY A 184 2.02 28.06 16.32
CA GLY A 184 1.31 26.78 16.24
C GLY A 184 2.03 25.60 16.90
N LYS A 185 3.07 25.83 17.70
CA LYS A 185 3.78 24.78 18.44
C LYS A 185 3.09 24.55 19.79
N ALA A 186 2.79 23.29 20.10
CA ALA A 186 2.28 22.88 21.41
C ALA A 186 3.31 23.17 22.50
N LEU A 187 2.83 23.67 23.65
CA LEU A 187 3.61 23.96 24.86
C LEU A 187 3.32 22.90 25.92
#